data_d71db34c7ee29740ce9be20ba5e11b79
#
_entry.id   d71db34c7ee29740ce9be20ba5e11b79
#
_cell.length_a   1.000
_cell.length_b   1.000
_cell.length_c   1.000
_cell.angle_alpha   90.00
_cell.angle_beta   90.00
_cell.angle_gamma   90.00
#
_symmetry.space_group_name_H-M   'P 1'
#
loop_
_entity.id
_entity.type
_entity.pdbx_description
1 polymer ?
#
loop_
_entity_poly.entity_id
_entity_poly.type
_entity_poly.pdbx_seq_one_letter_code
_entity_poly.pdbx_strand_id
1 'polypeptide(L)'
;TLVITVVVFAIYIVNIKDAYRHQIMKANGQKPTSFKYDMKQFLDGKYHITLMSFPVLMIGIFNVLPLIFMILIAFTNYDKQHMPPGTLFTWIGFDNFGSLFNLVEGAKKGYTFIKLTEWTLIWAVAATFSNYILGLIFALMINKKGIKFKSLWRTLFVITIAVPQFVSLLLMNQMLQSNGAVNILLSNITNSHVEIQWLTDNATLARWVVIIINCWIGIPYTILSMSGILMNIPEDLYESARIDG
;
A
#
# COMPACT_ATOMS: atom_id res chain seq x y z
N THR A 1 -15.86 9.50 -18.36
CA THR A 1 -16.77 10.63 -18.55
C THR A 1 -17.20 11.19 -17.19
N LEU A 2 -17.78 10.41 -16.28
CA LEU A 2 -18.35 10.86 -15.00
C LEU A 2 -17.31 11.57 -14.11
N VAL A 3 -16.10 11.01 -13.97
CA VAL A 3 -14.98 11.61 -13.19
C VAL A 3 -14.56 12.94 -13.80
N ILE A 4 -14.42 13.00 -15.13
CA ILE A 4 -14.08 14.25 -15.84
C ILE A 4 -15.17 15.30 -15.61
N THR A 5 -16.44 14.88 -15.70
CA THR A 5 -17.58 15.78 -15.44
C THR A 5 -17.53 16.36 -14.02
N VAL A 6 -17.28 15.51 -13.00
CA VAL A 6 -17.17 15.97 -11.59
C VAL A 6 -16.00 16.94 -11.42
N VAL A 7 -14.85 16.67 -12.01
CA VAL A 7 -13.69 17.56 -11.95
C VAL A 7 -13.99 18.91 -12.62
N VAL A 8 -14.62 18.89 -13.80
CA VAL A 8 -15.03 20.13 -14.50
C VAL A 8 -16.02 20.93 -13.67
N PHE A 9 -17.02 20.28 -13.07
CA PHE A 9 -17.98 20.95 -12.17
C PHE A 9 -17.30 21.55 -10.93
N ALA A 10 -16.35 20.82 -10.32
CA ALA A 10 -15.59 21.32 -9.17
C ALA A 10 -14.79 22.59 -9.55
N ILE A 11 -14.08 22.56 -10.66
CA ILE A 11 -13.33 23.72 -11.19
C ILE A 11 -14.29 24.88 -11.46
N TYR A 12 -15.46 24.60 -12.05
CA TYR A 12 -16.45 25.62 -12.37
C TYR A 12 -17.02 26.27 -11.11
N ILE A 13 -17.32 25.49 -10.06
CA ILE A 13 -17.80 26.00 -8.76
C ILE A 13 -16.73 26.90 -8.10
N VAL A 14 -15.45 26.50 -8.15
CA VAL A 14 -14.36 27.32 -7.62
C VAL A 14 -14.26 28.66 -8.36
N ASN A 15 -14.34 28.65 -9.70
CA ASN A 15 -14.33 29.86 -10.51
C ASN A 15 -15.51 30.78 -10.23
N ILE A 16 -16.74 30.22 -10.06
CA ILE A 16 -17.92 31.03 -9.71
C ILE A 16 -17.75 31.67 -8.33
N LYS A 17 -17.28 30.90 -7.33
CA LYS A 17 -17.03 31.46 -5.99
C LYS A 17 -16.01 32.61 -6.03
N ASP A 18 -14.97 32.46 -6.81
CA ASP A 18 -13.93 33.49 -6.93
C ASP A 18 -14.46 34.74 -7.66
N ALA A 19 -15.20 34.56 -8.75
CA ALA A 19 -15.88 35.64 -9.45
C ALA A 19 -16.85 36.40 -8.55
N TYR A 20 -17.66 35.68 -7.77
CA TYR A 20 -18.61 36.26 -6.81
C TYR A 20 -17.88 37.06 -5.71
N ARG A 21 -16.79 36.52 -5.17
CA ARG A 21 -15.95 37.22 -4.20
C ARG A 21 -15.37 38.53 -4.77
N HIS A 22 -14.92 38.52 -6.01
CA HIS A 22 -14.40 39.69 -6.70
C HIS A 22 -15.53 40.77 -6.93
N GLN A 23 -16.77 40.34 -7.19
CA GLN A 23 -17.90 41.24 -7.32
C GLN A 23 -18.23 41.93 -5.97
N ILE A 24 -18.24 41.16 -4.87
CA ILE A 24 -18.49 41.74 -3.52
C ILE A 24 -17.35 42.72 -3.17
N MET A 25 -16.10 42.39 -3.44
CA MET A 25 -15.01 43.33 -3.22
C MET A 25 -15.18 44.65 -3.97
N LYS A 26 -15.63 44.61 -5.24
CA LYS A 26 -15.92 45.79 -6.03
C LYS A 26 -17.12 46.58 -5.45
N ALA A 27 -18.18 45.90 -5.02
CA ALA A 27 -19.35 46.54 -4.41
C ALA A 27 -19.01 47.27 -3.10
N ASN A 28 -18.03 46.75 -2.35
CA ASN A 28 -17.51 47.34 -1.12
C ASN A 28 -16.44 48.42 -1.35
N GLY A 29 -16.21 48.85 -2.60
CA GLY A 29 -15.19 49.86 -2.94
C GLY A 29 -13.74 49.38 -2.89
N GLN A 30 -13.52 48.10 -2.70
CA GLN A 30 -12.19 47.48 -2.70
C GLN A 30 -11.74 47.14 -4.12
N LYS A 31 -10.48 47.39 -4.45
CA LYS A 31 -9.92 46.98 -5.75
C LYS A 31 -9.60 45.47 -5.70
N PRO A 32 -10.11 44.68 -6.64
CA PRO A 32 -9.72 43.27 -6.74
C PRO A 32 -8.23 43.14 -7.06
N THR A 33 -7.63 42.05 -6.61
CA THR A 33 -6.22 41.75 -6.89
C THR A 33 -5.97 41.62 -8.40
N SER A 34 -4.81 42.06 -8.87
CA SER A 34 -4.45 41.90 -10.28
C SER A 34 -3.95 40.46 -10.53
N PHE A 35 -4.19 39.92 -11.72
CA PHE A 35 -3.68 38.62 -12.14
C PHE A 35 -2.16 38.45 -11.87
N LYS A 36 -1.38 39.50 -12.09
CA LYS A 36 0.07 39.49 -11.81
C LYS A 36 0.38 39.34 -10.33
N TYR A 37 -0.43 39.90 -9.45
CA TYR A 37 -0.29 39.78 -8.02
C TYR A 37 -0.67 38.34 -7.57
N ASP A 38 -1.75 37.79 -8.10
CA ASP A 38 -2.19 36.43 -7.77
C ASP A 38 -1.16 35.37 -8.24
N MET A 39 -0.61 35.53 -9.44
CA MET A 39 0.50 34.70 -9.94
C MET A 39 1.75 34.78 -9.04
N LYS A 40 2.09 35.99 -8.55
CA LYS A 40 3.19 36.13 -7.60
C LYS A 40 2.90 35.45 -6.26
N GLN A 41 1.67 35.49 -5.80
CA GLN A 41 1.27 34.75 -4.58
C GLN A 41 1.49 33.24 -4.69
N PHE A 42 1.31 32.63 -5.85
CA PHE A 42 1.61 31.20 -6.06
C PHE A 42 3.11 30.88 -5.93
N LEU A 43 3.97 31.86 -6.17
CA LEU A 43 5.43 31.69 -6.03
C LEU A 43 5.95 32.13 -4.65
N ASP A 44 5.12 32.76 -3.82
CA ASP A 44 5.50 33.27 -2.50
C ASP A 44 4.54 32.81 -1.42
N GLY A 45 3.50 33.55 -1.09
CA GLY A 45 2.58 33.23 0.02
C GLY A 45 1.82 31.91 -0.10
N LYS A 46 1.52 31.44 -1.33
CA LYS A 46 0.86 30.17 -1.63
C LYS A 46 1.80 29.11 -2.23
N TYR A 47 3.10 29.27 -2.04
CA TYR A 47 4.12 28.38 -2.60
C TYR A 47 3.89 26.90 -2.24
N HIS A 48 3.42 26.61 -1.03
CA HIS A 48 3.06 25.26 -0.60
C HIS A 48 2.00 24.60 -1.48
N ILE A 49 1.00 25.38 -1.97
CA ILE A 49 -0.04 24.87 -2.89
C ILE A 49 0.60 24.53 -4.23
N THR A 50 1.45 25.41 -4.75
CA THR A 50 2.14 25.18 -6.03
C THR A 50 3.06 23.96 -5.95
N LEU A 51 3.82 23.83 -4.87
CA LEU A 51 4.72 22.69 -4.66
C LEU A 51 3.95 21.35 -4.55
N MET A 52 2.82 21.36 -3.83
CA MET A 52 2.03 20.15 -3.62
C MET A 52 1.10 19.83 -4.79
N SER A 53 0.81 20.78 -5.68
CA SER A 53 -0.12 20.58 -6.80
C SER A 53 0.28 19.43 -7.72
N PHE A 54 1.56 19.34 -8.07
CA PHE A 54 2.08 18.30 -8.95
C PHE A 54 2.01 16.90 -8.32
N PRO A 55 2.53 16.65 -7.09
CA PRO A 55 2.35 15.36 -6.40
C PRO A 55 0.88 14.96 -6.22
N VAL A 56 0.01 15.89 -5.80
CA VAL A 56 -1.41 15.60 -5.61
C VAL A 56 -2.09 15.23 -6.93
N LEU A 57 -1.77 15.92 -8.02
CA LEU A 57 -2.28 15.62 -9.35
C LEU A 57 -1.81 14.23 -9.81
N MET A 58 -0.53 13.88 -9.59
CA MET A 58 0.01 12.56 -9.93
C MET A 58 -0.67 11.44 -9.13
N ILE A 59 -0.86 11.63 -7.84
CA ILE A 59 -1.62 10.69 -7.00
C ILE A 59 -3.05 10.56 -7.52
N GLY A 60 -3.70 11.66 -7.86
CA GLY A 60 -5.05 11.66 -8.44
C GLY A 60 -5.14 10.82 -9.71
N ILE A 61 -4.23 11.04 -10.66
CA ILE A 61 -4.23 10.36 -11.96
C ILE A 61 -3.82 8.89 -11.83
N PHE A 62 -2.73 8.59 -11.11
CA PHE A 62 -2.13 7.25 -11.13
C PHE A 62 -2.62 6.32 -10.02
N ASN A 63 -3.19 6.86 -8.93
CA ASN A 63 -3.73 6.04 -7.84
C ASN A 63 -5.24 6.16 -7.71
N VAL A 64 -5.77 7.38 -7.57
CA VAL A 64 -7.21 7.58 -7.27
C VAL A 64 -8.07 7.22 -8.48
N LEU A 65 -7.70 7.65 -9.68
CA LEU A 65 -8.50 7.38 -10.90
C LEU A 65 -8.57 5.88 -11.23
N PRO A 66 -7.48 5.09 -11.23
CA PRO A 66 -7.55 3.64 -11.39
C PRO A 66 -8.37 2.95 -10.31
N LEU A 67 -8.27 3.41 -9.05
CA LEU A 67 -9.06 2.86 -7.95
C LEU A 67 -10.56 3.08 -8.15
N ILE A 68 -10.96 4.28 -8.54
CA ILE A 68 -12.36 4.58 -8.91
C ILE A 68 -12.79 3.69 -10.08
N PHE A 69 -11.94 3.53 -11.10
CA PHE A 69 -12.25 2.69 -12.24
C PHE A 69 -12.45 1.22 -11.84
N MET A 70 -11.60 0.67 -10.98
CA MET A 70 -11.75 -0.69 -10.43
C MET A 70 -13.07 -0.87 -9.67
N ILE A 71 -13.45 0.12 -8.86
CA ILE A 71 -14.73 0.08 -8.15
C ILE A 71 -15.91 0.10 -9.15
N LEU A 72 -15.85 0.97 -10.15
CA LEU A 72 -16.92 1.10 -11.15
C LEU A 72 -17.06 -0.16 -12.03
N ILE A 73 -15.97 -0.82 -12.37
CA ILE A 73 -16.00 -2.09 -13.13
C ILE A 73 -16.79 -3.18 -12.39
N ALA A 74 -16.78 -3.20 -11.06
CA ALA A 74 -17.54 -4.17 -10.29
C ALA A 74 -19.06 -4.11 -10.55
N PHE A 75 -19.56 -3.00 -11.06
CA PHE A 75 -20.98 -2.79 -11.42
C PHE A 75 -21.26 -3.01 -12.92
N THR A 76 -20.33 -3.60 -13.64
CA THR A 76 -20.44 -3.84 -15.10
C THR A 76 -20.27 -5.34 -15.40
N ASN A 77 -20.65 -5.74 -16.60
CA ASN A 77 -20.43 -7.08 -17.15
C ASN A 77 -19.03 -7.25 -17.78
N TYR A 78 -18.02 -6.53 -17.29
CA TYR A 78 -16.66 -6.61 -17.82
C TYR A 78 -16.08 -8.02 -17.65
N ASP A 79 -15.90 -8.72 -18.76
CA ASP A 79 -15.33 -10.07 -18.85
C ASP A 79 -14.54 -10.24 -20.16
N LYS A 80 -14.08 -11.46 -20.45
CA LYS A 80 -13.34 -11.76 -21.69
C LYS A 80 -14.14 -11.51 -22.96
N GLN A 81 -15.47 -11.54 -22.90
CA GLN A 81 -16.35 -11.33 -24.04
C GLN A 81 -16.77 -9.85 -24.18
N HIS A 82 -16.74 -9.12 -23.06
CA HIS A 82 -17.13 -7.71 -22.98
C HIS A 82 -15.92 -6.83 -22.60
N MET A 83 -14.87 -6.91 -23.40
CA MET A 83 -13.62 -6.16 -23.20
C MET A 83 -13.26 -5.35 -24.45
N PRO A 84 -12.99 -4.04 -24.33
CA PRO A 84 -12.46 -3.24 -25.44
C PRO A 84 -11.16 -3.84 -26.00
N PRO A 85 -10.88 -3.72 -27.32
CA PRO A 85 -11.64 -2.98 -28.31
C PRO A 85 -12.75 -3.80 -29.03
N GLY A 86 -12.89 -5.09 -28.74
CA GLY A 86 -13.82 -5.98 -29.48
C GLY A 86 -15.29 -5.68 -29.19
N THR A 87 -15.64 -5.66 -27.89
CA THR A 87 -16.98 -5.36 -27.41
C THR A 87 -16.90 -4.42 -26.22
N LEU A 88 -17.96 -3.61 -26.04
CA LEU A 88 -18.05 -2.72 -24.88
C LEU A 88 -18.80 -3.42 -23.74
N PHE A 89 -18.40 -3.15 -22.53
CA PHE A 89 -19.12 -3.56 -21.33
C PHE A 89 -20.28 -2.60 -21.04
N THR A 90 -21.31 -3.12 -20.39
CA THR A 90 -22.51 -2.38 -19.99
C THR A 90 -22.68 -2.39 -18.48
N TRP A 91 -23.44 -1.45 -17.95
CA TRP A 91 -23.79 -1.40 -16.54
C TRP A 91 -24.84 -2.46 -16.22
N ILE A 92 -24.57 -3.28 -15.20
CA ILE A 92 -25.47 -4.32 -14.69
C ILE A 92 -25.85 -4.10 -13.23
N GLY A 93 -25.46 -2.96 -12.65
CA GLY A 93 -25.77 -2.62 -11.27
C GLY A 93 -25.15 -3.58 -10.26
N PHE A 94 -25.98 -4.17 -9.41
CA PHE A 94 -25.55 -5.06 -8.32
C PHE A 94 -25.61 -6.56 -8.68
N ASP A 95 -25.83 -6.95 -9.91
CA ASP A 95 -25.99 -8.35 -10.31
C ASP A 95 -24.75 -9.19 -10.01
N ASN A 96 -23.55 -8.63 -10.16
CA ASN A 96 -22.31 -9.30 -9.76
C ASN A 96 -22.29 -9.64 -8.26
N PHE A 97 -22.74 -8.70 -7.44
CA PHE A 97 -22.80 -8.89 -5.99
C PHE A 97 -23.89 -9.91 -5.60
N GLY A 98 -25.05 -9.86 -6.27
CA GLY A 98 -26.11 -10.85 -6.10
C GLY A 98 -25.62 -12.27 -6.38
N SER A 99 -24.83 -12.45 -7.45
CA SER A 99 -24.25 -13.75 -7.81
C SER A 99 -23.20 -14.25 -6.80
N LEU A 100 -22.49 -13.34 -6.11
CA LEU A 100 -21.52 -13.70 -5.07
C LEU A 100 -22.19 -14.12 -3.76
N PHE A 101 -23.35 -13.52 -3.42
CA PHE A 101 -24.05 -13.80 -2.17
C PHE A 101 -25.17 -14.82 -2.34
N ASN A 102 -25.53 -15.21 -3.57
CA ASN A 102 -26.54 -16.23 -3.81
C ASN A 102 -25.95 -17.64 -3.62
N LEU A 103 -26.16 -18.19 -2.42
CA LEU A 103 -25.58 -19.46 -1.96
C LEU A 103 -26.16 -20.69 -2.70
N VAL A 104 -27.29 -20.55 -3.41
CA VAL A 104 -28.01 -21.68 -4.02
C VAL A 104 -27.50 -21.98 -5.43
N GLU A 105 -27.33 -20.98 -6.31
CA GLU A 105 -26.84 -21.18 -7.69
C GLU A 105 -25.34 -20.93 -7.83
N GLY A 106 -24.78 -20.07 -7.01
CA GLY A 106 -23.36 -19.71 -6.98
C GLY A 106 -22.55 -20.44 -5.91
N ALA A 107 -23.01 -21.58 -5.38
CA ALA A 107 -22.42 -22.25 -4.21
C ALA A 107 -20.89 -22.38 -4.26
N LYS A 108 -20.31 -22.67 -5.43
CA LYS A 108 -18.84 -22.69 -5.59
C LYS A 108 -18.21 -21.30 -5.59
N LYS A 109 -18.82 -20.30 -6.26
CA LYS A 109 -18.27 -18.94 -6.36
C LYS A 109 -18.36 -18.20 -5.04
N GLY A 110 -19.53 -18.22 -4.39
CA GLY A 110 -19.74 -17.58 -3.10
C GLY A 110 -18.89 -18.19 -1.98
N TYR A 111 -18.81 -19.52 -1.92
CA TYR A 111 -17.94 -20.21 -0.97
C TYR A 111 -16.46 -19.84 -1.17
N THR A 112 -15.99 -19.85 -2.41
CA THR A 112 -14.60 -19.47 -2.74
C THR A 112 -14.32 -18.01 -2.36
N PHE A 113 -15.24 -17.10 -2.65
CA PHE A 113 -15.12 -15.69 -2.28
C PHE A 113 -15.00 -15.49 -0.76
N ILE A 114 -15.88 -16.12 0.02
CA ILE A 114 -15.84 -16.04 1.48
C ILE A 114 -14.54 -16.62 2.03
N LYS A 115 -14.09 -17.78 1.53
CA LYS A 115 -12.82 -18.40 1.96
C LYS A 115 -11.59 -17.58 1.61
N LEU A 116 -11.58 -16.97 0.43
CA LEU A 116 -10.50 -16.06 0.04
C LEU A 116 -10.51 -14.78 0.88
N THR A 117 -11.68 -14.22 1.16
CA THR A 117 -11.80 -13.01 2.00
C THR A 117 -11.37 -13.32 3.43
N GLU A 118 -11.83 -14.42 4.01
CA GLU A 118 -11.40 -14.89 5.34
C GLU A 118 -9.88 -15.02 5.42
N TRP A 119 -9.28 -15.72 4.44
CA TRP A 119 -7.83 -15.87 4.39
C TRP A 119 -7.11 -14.52 4.21
N THR A 120 -7.63 -13.64 3.35
CA THR A 120 -7.04 -12.32 3.12
C THR A 120 -7.01 -11.48 4.40
N LEU A 121 -8.10 -11.52 5.19
CA LEU A 121 -8.16 -10.82 6.47
C LEU A 121 -7.18 -11.41 7.49
N ILE A 122 -7.13 -12.75 7.62
CA ILE A 122 -6.17 -13.42 8.50
C ILE A 122 -4.74 -13.07 8.10
N TRP A 123 -4.44 -13.14 6.81
CA TRP A 123 -3.11 -12.80 6.29
C TRP A 123 -2.76 -11.33 6.53
N ALA A 124 -3.69 -10.41 6.29
CA ALA A 124 -3.47 -8.97 6.52
C ALA A 124 -3.12 -8.68 7.99
N VAL A 125 -3.87 -9.27 8.93
CA VAL A 125 -3.60 -9.14 10.36
C VAL A 125 -2.26 -9.80 10.72
N ALA A 126 -2.06 -11.07 10.36
CA ALA A 126 -0.86 -11.81 10.71
C ALA A 126 0.40 -11.16 10.14
N ALA A 127 0.38 -10.79 8.85
CA ALA A 127 1.52 -10.15 8.18
C ALA A 127 1.84 -8.76 8.77
N THR A 128 0.82 -7.94 9.02
CA THR A 128 1.02 -6.59 9.55
C THR A 128 1.57 -6.62 10.96
N PHE A 129 0.94 -7.37 11.86
CA PHE A 129 1.36 -7.41 13.26
C PHE A 129 2.71 -8.10 13.44
N SER A 130 2.98 -9.20 12.72
CA SER A 130 4.29 -9.87 12.80
C SER A 130 5.41 -8.97 12.30
N ASN A 131 5.25 -8.29 11.17
CA ASN A 131 6.21 -7.32 10.66
C ASN A 131 6.44 -6.17 11.63
N TYR A 132 5.36 -5.62 12.20
CA TYR A 132 5.45 -4.51 13.15
C TYR A 132 6.19 -4.93 14.42
N ILE A 133 5.76 -6.03 15.05
CA ILE A 133 6.33 -6.49 16.33
C ILE A 133 7.81 -6.89 16.15
N LEU A 134 8.11 -7.73 15.16
CA LEU A 134 9.49 -8.17 14.92
C LEU A 134 10.37 -6.99 14.48
N GLY A 135 9.88 -6.15 13.58
CA GLY A 135 10.62 -4.97 13.13
C GLY A 135 10.89 -3.98 14.26
N LEU A 136 9.93 -3.76 15.17
CA LEU A 136 10.12 -2.93 16.35
C LEU A 136 11.16 -3.52 17.30
N ILE A 137 11.09 -4.84 17.58
CA ILE A 137 12.08 -5.52 18.42
C ILE A 137 13.49 -5.34 17.86
N PHE A 138 13.68 -5.60 16.55
CA PHE A 138 14.98 -5.42 15.90
C PHE A 138 15.40 -3.94 15.89
N ALA A 139 14.50 -3.00 15.65
CA ALA A 139 14.80 -1.57 15.71
C ALA A 139 15.26 -1.14 17.11
N LEU A 140 14.59 -1.58 18.16
CA LEU A 140 14.98 -1.32 19.56
C LEU A 140 16.34 -1.94 19.87
N MET A 141 16.58 -3.17 19.45
CA MET A 141 17.88 -3.85 19.65
C MET A 141 19.03 -3.08 18.98
N ILE A 142 18.88 -2.69 17.71
CA ILE A 142 19.93 -1.97 16.96
C ILE A 142 20.19 -0.58 17.54
N ASN A 143 19.16 0.11 18.05
CA ASN A 143 19.29 1.46 18.59
C ASN A 143 19.70 1.50 20.07
N LYS A 144 19.76 0.35 20.76
CA LYS A 144 20.16 0.28 22.17
C LYS A 144 21.54 0.91 22.40
N LYS A 145 21.72 1.65 23.53
CA LYS A 145 23.02 2.17 23.95
C LYS A 145 24.00 1.01 24.21
N GLY A 146 25.24 1.13 23.73
CA GLY A 146 26.28 0.12 23.89
C GLY A 146 26.42 -0.90 22.74
N ILE A 147 25.53 -0.95 21.77
CA ILE A 147 25.70 -1.79 20.58
C ILE A 147 26.86 -1.24 19.74
N LYS A 148 27.83 -2.08 19.46
CA LYS A 148 28.95 -1.79 18.56
C LYS A 148 28.48 -1.93 17.10
N PHE A 149 29.00 -1.09 16.20
CA PHE A 149 28.71 -1.14 14.75
C PHE A 149 27.23 -0.97 14.40
N LYS A 150 26.50 -0.09 15.08
CA LYS A 150 25.07 0.20 14.78
C LYS A 150 24.82 0.51 13.31
N SER A 151 25.72 1.29 12.71
CA SER A 151 25.63 1.64 11.28
C SER A 151 25.70 0.40 10.38
N LEU A 152 26.60 -0.52 10.68
CA LEU A 152 26.74 -1.77 9.92
C LEU A 152 25.46 -2.61 9.99
N TRP A 153 24.93 -2.83 11.20
CA TRP A 153 23.70 -3.59 11.37
C TRP A 153 22.53 -2.93 10.63
N ARG A 154 22.38 -1.62 10.75
CA ARG A 154 21.34 -0.89 10.01
C ARG A 154 21.52 -1.04 8.50
N THR A 155 22.75 -0.92 7.98
CA THR A 155 23.03 -1.10 6.57
C THR A 155 22.71 -2.51 6.08
N LEU A 156 23.03 -3.54 6.86
CA LEU A 156 22.71 -4.93 6.51
C LEU A 156 21.21 -5.18 6.37
N PHE A 157 20.39 -4.59 7.23
CA PHE A 157 18.93 -4.70 7.08
C PHE A 157 18.39 -3.84 5.92
N VAL A 158 18.93 -2.63 5.75
CA VAL A 158 18.46 -1.71 4.70
C VAL A 158 18.86 -2.17 3.29
N ILE A 159 20.00 -2.85 3.15
CA ILE A 159 20.48 -3.32 1.83
C ILE A 159 19.49 -4.32 1.19
N THR A 160 18.72 -5.04 1.99
CA THR A 160 17.69 -5.94 1.49
C THR A 160 16.55 -5.20 0.77
N ILE A 161 16.31 -3.94 1.14
CA ILE A 161 15.30 -3.07 0.49
C ILE A 161 15.76 -2.65 -0.91
N ALA A 162 17.07 -2.60 -1.17
CA ALA A 162 17.62 -2.25 -2.47
C ALA A 162 17.35 -3.31 -3.55
N VAL A 163 17.06 -4.55 -3.16
CA VAL A 163 16.67 -5.61 -4.09
C VAL A 163 15.18 -5.45 -4.42
N PRO A 164 14.80 -5.33 -5.71
CA PRO A 164 13.39 -5.24 -6.08
C PRO A 164 12.59 -6.43 -5.52
N GLN A 165 11.47 -6.14 -4.86
CA GLN A 165 10.67 -7.15 -4.14
C GLN A 165 10.28 -8.34 -5.03
N PHE A 166 9.94 -8.11 -6.31
CA PHE A 166 9.58 -9.18 -7.22
C PHE A 166 10.73 -10.17 -7.47
N VAL A 167 11.98 -9.68 -7.52
CA VAL A 167 13.18 -10.53 -7.66
C VAL A 167 13.34 -11.42 -6.43
N SER A 168 13.19 -10.84 -5.24
CA SER A 168 13.27 -11.59 -3.98
C SER A 168 12.18 -12.68 -3.91
N LEU A 169 10.95 -12.37 -4.34
CA LEU A 169 9.85 -13.33 -4.39
C LEU A 169 10.07 -14.45 -5.41
N LEU A 170 10.63 -14.14 -6.59
CA LEU A 170 10.99 -15.15 -7.58
C LEU A 170 12.08 -16.09 -7.07
N LEU A 171 13.11 -15.55 -6.41
CA LEU A 171 14.15 -16.36 -5.79
C LEU A 171 13.58 -17.27 -4.70
N MET A 172 12.71 -16.75 -3.83
CA MET A 172 12.05 -17.56 -2.82
C MET A 172 11.21 -18.67 -3.42
N ASN A 173 10.44 -18.37 -4.47
CA ASN A 173 9.68 -19.39 -5.18
C ASN A 173 10.60 -20.49 -5.74
N GLN A 174 11.73 -20.12 -6.35
CA GLN A 174 12.72 -21.08 -6.86
C GLN A 174 13.34 -21.94 -5.74
N MET A 175 13.67 -21.33 -4.61
CA MET A 175 14.23 -22.04 -3.46
C MET A 175 13.28 -23.04 -2.82
N LEU A 176 11.97 -22.75 -2.89
CA LEU A 176 10.90 -23.55 -2.29
C LEU A 176 10.28 -24.59 -3.25
N GLN A 177 10.80 -24.75 -4.45
CA GLN A 177 10.41 -25.83 -5.35
C GLN A 177 10.89 -27.21 -4.82
N SER A 178 10.29 -28.29 -5.31
CA SER A 178 10.67 -29.66 -4.93
C SER A 178 12.16 -29.94 -5.03
N ASN A 179 12.82 -29.47 -6.08
CA ASN A 179 14.26 -29.56 -6.28
C ASN A 179 15.01 -28.29 -5.85
N GLY A 180 14.38 -27.45 -5.03
CA GLY A 180 14.94 -26.18 -4.58
C GLY A 180 15.98 -26.33 -3.46
N ALA A 181 16.73 -25.26 -3.24
CA ALA A 181 17.82 -25.23 -2.26
C ALA A 181 17.37 -25.60 -0.83
N VAL A 182 16.13 -25.26 -0.45
CA VAL A 182 15.61 -25.58 0.89
C VAL A 182 15.46 -27.09 1.08
N ASN A 183 14.92 -27.81 0.10
CA ASN A 183 14.79 -29.28 0.15
C ASN A 183 16.14 -29.96 0.08
N ILE A 184 17.10 -29.46 -0.71
CA ILE A 184 18.48 -29.99 -0.75
C ILE A 184 19.15 -29.84 0.62
N LEU A 185 19.05 -28.68 1.26
CA LEU A 185 19.58 -28.45 2.59
C LEU A 185 18.97 -29.38 3.64
N LEU A 186 17.65 -29.54 3.62
CA LEU A 186 16.94 -30.44 4.52
C LEU A 186 17.37 -31.90 4.28
N SER A 187 17.47 -32.32 3.03
CA SER A 187 17.94 -33.67 2.69
C SER A 187 19.36 -33.94 3.24
N ASN A 188 20.25 -32.97 3.14
CA ASN A 188 21.60 -33.06 3.66
C ASN A 188 21.64 -33.11 5.20
N ILE A 189 20.79 -32.33 5.87
CA ILE A 189 20.73 -32.31 7.35
C ILE A 189 20.12 -33.61 7.90
N THR A 190 19.05 -34.09 7.25
CA THR A 190 18.30 -35.27 7.71
C THR A 190 18.89 -36.60 7.20
N ASN A 191 19.88 -36.56 6.32
CA ASN A 191 20.39 -37.71 5.60
C ASN A 191 19.33 -38.59 4.93
N SER A 192 18.25 -37.94 4.50
CA SER A 192 17.08 -38.56 3.85
C SER A 192 16.61 -37.71 2.69
N HIS A 193 16.01 -38.32 1.65
CA HIS A 193 15.48 -37.58 0.54
C HIS A 193 14.22 -36.83 0.99
N VAL A 194 14.29 -35.50 0.92
CA VAL A 194 13.18 -34.61 1.27
C VAL A 194 12.71 -33.89 -0.01
N GLU A 195 11.44 -34.09 -0.36
CA GLU A 195 10.78 -33.46 -1.51
C GLU A 195 9.45 -32.88 -1.09
N ILE A 196 9.49 -31.67 -0.56
CA ILE A 196 8.28 -30.94 -0.10
C ILE A 196 7.95 -29.87 -1.13
N GLN A 197 6.70 -29.82 -1.58
CA GLN A 197 6.19 -28.72 -2.38
C GLN A 197 5.58 -27.66 -1.45
N TRP A 198 6.40 -26.79 -0.92
CA TRP A 198 6.09 -25.85 0.15
C TRP A 198 4.86 -24.97 -0.08
N LEU A 199 4.53 -24.67 -1.34
CA LEU A 199 3.44 -23.75 -1.70
C LEU A 199 2.21 -24.46 -2.26
N THR A 200 2.29 -25.78 -2.57
CA THR A 200 1.22 -26.49 -3.29
C THR A 200 0.70 -27.74 -2.61
N ASP A 201 1.51 -28.44 -1.81
CA ASP A 201 1.10 -29.70 -1.17
C ASP A 201 -0.03 -29.51 -0.15
N ASN A 202 0.08 -28.49 0.68
CA ASN A 202 -0.87 -28.25 1.77
C ASN A 202 -1.15 -26.75 1.93
N ALA A 203 -2.43 -26.39 1.87
CA ALA A 203 -2.87 -25.01 2.03
C ALA A 203 -2.42 -24.36 3.36
N THR A 204 -2.39 -25.15 4.45
CA THR A 204 -1.94 -24.63 5.75
C THR A 204 -0.43 -24.37 5.76
N LEU A 205 0.35 -25.30 5.22
CA LEU A 205 1.80 -25.10 5.06
C LEU A 205 2.09 -23.87 4.18
N ALA A 206 1.45 -23.77 3.02
CA ALA A 206 1.61 -22.64 2.12
C ALA A 206 1.29 -21.30 2.80
N ARG A 207 0.24 -21.24 3.62
CA ARG A 207 -0.14 -20.04 4.39
C ARG A 207 0.96 -19.59 5.36
N TRP A 208 1.53 -20.52 6.12
CA TRP A 208 2.65 -20.23 7.03
C TRP A 208 3.90 -19.78 6.27
N VAL A 209 4.24 -20.46 5.19
CA VAL A 209 5.39 -20.12 4.33
C VAL A 209 5.22 -18.69 3.78
N VAL A 210 4.05 -18.33 3.27
CA VAL A 210 3.78 -16.98 2.75
C VAL A 210 3.91 -15.92 3.85
N ILE A 211 3.45 -16.19 5.08
CA ILE A 211 3.61 -15.27 6.21
C ILE A 211 5.10 -15.08 6.54
N ILE A 212 5.88 -16.18 6.59
CA ILE A 212 7.32 -16.12 6.87
C ILE A 212 8.08 -15.35 5.79
N ILE A 213 7.77 -15.58 4.52
CA ILE A 213 8.34 -14.81 3.41
C ILE A 213 8.00 -13.33 3.52
N ASN A 214 6.75 -13.02 3.87
CA ASN A 214 6.33 -11.65 4.08
C ASN A 214 7.10 -10.97 5.22
N CYS A 215 7.33 -11.67 6.34
CA CYS A 215 8.16 -11.17 7.43
C CYS A 215 9.59 -10.86 6.98
N TRP A 216 10.19 -11.75 6.21
CA TRP A 216 11.54 -11.52 5.69
C TRP A 216 11.65 -10.26 4.83
N ILE A 217 10.64 -9.98 4.03
CA ILE A 217 10.60 -8.77 3.17
C ILE A 217 10.18 -7.53 3.96
N GLY A 218 9.20 -7.65 4.85
CA GLY A 218 8.57 -6.50 5.52
C GLY A 218 9.33 -5.98 6.74
N ILE A 219 10.04 -6.83 7.48
CA ILE A 219 10.81 -6.45 8.67
C ILE A 219 11.80 -5.32 8.39
N PRO A 220 12.63 -5.35 7.31
CA PRO A 220 13.58 -4.27 7.02
C PRO A 220 12.93 -2.89 6.87
N TYR A 221 11.77 -2.81 6.23
CA TYR A 221 11.02 -1.55 6.11
C TYR A 221 10.55 -1.03 7.47
N THR A 222 10.08 -1.94 8.33
CA THR A 222 9.67 -1.57 9.70
C THR A 222 10.87 -1.13 10.54
N ILE A 223 12.01 -1.81 10.44
CA ILE A 223 13.25 -1.41 11.13
C ILE A 223 13.66 0.00 10.69
N LEU A 224 13.64 0.30 9.41
CA LEU A 224 14.00 1.61 8.89
C LEU A 224 13.07 2.70 9.42
N SER A 225 11.77 2.49 9.34
CA SER A 225 10.74 3.42 9.81
C SER A 225 10.82 3.65 11.31
N MET A 226 10.87 2.58 12.10
CA MET A 226 10.94 2.65 13.57
C MET A 226 12.27 3.24 14.04
N SER A 227 13.40 2.91 13.39
CA SER A 227 14.68 3.55 13.73
C SER A 227 14.65 5.06 13.50
N GLY A 228 13.98 5.52 12.43
CA GLY A 228 13.79 6.95 12.18
C GLY A 228 13.00 7.63 13.29
N ILE A 229 11.91 7.00 13.76
CA ILE A 229 11.09 7.52 14.87
C ILE A 229 11.91 7.54 16.17
N LEU A 230 12.57 6.43 16.52
CA LEU A 230 13.35 6.31 17.75
C LEU A 230 14.49 7.33 17.84
N MET A 231 15.11 7.65 16.70
CA MET A 231 16.19 8.65 16.64
C MET A 231 15.70 10.09 16.83
N ASN A 232 14.44 10.36 16.58
CA ASN A 232 13.83 11.68 16.72
C ASN A 232 13.27 11.92 18.14
N ILE A 233 13.27 10.92 19.03
CA ILE A 233 12.85 11.07 20.43
C ILE A 233 13.98 11.78 21.18
N PRO A 234 13.75 12.97 21.78
CA PRO A 234 14.74 13.68 22.60
C PRO A 234 15.23 12.84 23.77
N GLU A 235 16.52 12.97 24.10
CA GLU A 235 17.13 12.17 25.19
C GLU A 235 16.50 12.47 26.54
N ASP A 236 16.08 13.71 26.75
CA ASP A 236 15.40 14.16 27.99
C ASP A 236 14.14 13.34 28.30
N LEU A 237 13.41 12.89 27.27
CA LEU A 237 12.22 12.03 27.47
C LEU A 237 12.60 10.63 27.99
N TYR A 238 13.74 10.10 27.56
CA TYR A 238 14.26 8.83 28.09
C TYR A 238 14.74 8.98 29.54
N GLU A 239 15.30 10.14 29.89
CA GLU A 239 15.74 10.43 31.28
C GLU A 239 14.54 10.59 32.19
N SER A 240 13.53 11.34 31.80
CA SER A 240 12.28 11.50 32.55
C SER A 240 11.60 10.14 32.78
N ALA A 241 11.47 9.32 31.74
CA ALA A 241 10.87 7.98 31.88
C ALA A 241 11.63 7.06 32.83
N ARG A 242 12.96 7.24 33.00
CA ARG A 242 13.75 6.48 33.97
C ARG A 242 13.55 6.95 35.40
N ILE A 243 13.20 8.22 35.62
CA ILE A 243 12.90 8.78 36.92
C ILE A 243 11.51 8.35 37.38
N ASP A 244 10.57 8.32 36.45
CA ASP A 244 9.18 7.97 36.72
C ASP A 244 8.96 6.45 36.93
N GLY A 245 9.87 5.58 36.51
CA GLY A 245 9.85 4.12 36.72
C GLY A 245 9.52 3.33 35.49
#